data_3195c978193e52285f18e20a9b068b1a
#
_entry.id   3195c978193e52285f18e20a9b068b1a
#
_cell.length_a   1.000
_cell.length_b   1.000
_cell.length_c   1.000
_cell.angle_alpha   90.00
_cell.angle_beta   90.00
_cell.angle_gamma   90.00
#
_symmetry.space_group_name_H-M   'P 1'
#
loop_
_entity.id
_entity.type
_entity.pdbx_description
1 polymer ?
#
loop_
_entity_poly.entity_id
_entity_poly.type
_entity_poly.pdbx_seq_one_letter_code
_entity_poly.pdbx_strand_id
1 'polypeptide(L)'
;MNEIIRILNRTDGGLVLDAATGRGEFITILKQHLKSFTQIIGVDFSERSVSYAEKLFPENDVEIFKMNLENLQFENEYFDLVCISNSLHHLERPEMVIQELMRVLKPDGRLLITEMYSDGEQTPAQQTHILMHHWIAEVDMQTGIFHKSTFSKAELDSFAKSLTLDKLEILDFYVPVDNPVRNCESLIRNCKDTIKRLESIPGSEELIATGQKMLSRISEIGCASASRVVITGLKPRDHNTSKEKLTC
;
A
#
# COMPACT_ATOMS: atom_id res chain seq x y z
N MET A 1 -5.50 -15.87 12.47
CA MET A 1 -5.01 -16.02 11.07
C MET A 1 -5.04 -14.64 10.45
N ASN A 2 -4.02 -14.28 9.71
CA ASN A 2 -3.93 -12.98 9.06
C ASN A 2 -5.07 -12.82 8.02
N GLU A 3 -5.90 -11.78 8.16
CA GLU A 3 -7.08 -11.59 7.32
C GLU A 3 -6.73 -11.45 5.84
N ILE A 4 -5.61 -10.81 5.51
CA ILE A 4 -5.11 -10.73 4.14
C ILE A 4 -4.87 -12.13 3.58
N ILE A 5 -4.13 -12.97 4.32
CA ILE A 5 -3.86 -14.36 3.91
C ILE A 5 -5.15 -15.15 3.74
N ARG A 6 -6.12 -14.95 4.63
CA ARG A 6 -7.44 -15.61 4.55
C ARG A 6 -8.19 -15.24 3.26
N ILE A 7 -8.11 -13.96 2.87
CA ILE A 7 -8.71 -13.46 1.62
C ILE A 7 -7.96 -14.05 0.41
N LEU A 8 -6.64 -13.92 0.39
CA LEU A 8 -5.81 -14.36 -0.74
C LEU A 8 -5.92 -15.87 -1.00
N ASN A 9 -5.92 -16.70 0.05
CA ASN A 9 -6.07 -18.15 -0.07
C ASN A 9 -7.41 -18.61 -0.70
N ARG A 10 -8.39 -17.72 -0.82
CA ARG A 10 -9.70 -17.96 -1.43
C ARG A 10 -9.90 -17.21 -2.75
N THR A 11 -8.93 -16.39 -3.15
CA THR A 11 -9.02 -15.53 -4.33
C THR A 11 -8.28 -16.18 -5.49
N ASP A 12 -9.01 -16.44 -6.57
CA ASP A 12 -8.43 -16.73 -7.88
C ASP A 12 -8.06 -15.38 -8.51
N GLY A 13 -6.76 -15.07 -8.56
CA GLY A 13 -6.25 -13.76 -8.96
C GLY A 13 -6.34 -13.50 -10.47
N GLY A 14 -6.24 -14.54 -11.31
CA GLY A 14 -6.19 -14.35 -12.77
C GLY A 14 -5.05 -13.42 -13.18
N LEU A 15 -5.35 -12.33 -13.88
CA LEU A 15 -4.43 -11.21 -14.11
C LEU A 15 -4.50 -10.24 -12.93
N VAL A 16 -3.38 -10.02 -12.26
CA VAL A 16 -3.28 -9.23 -11.03
C VAL A 16 -2.52 -7.95 -11.30
N LEU A 17 -3.03 -6.81 -10.83
CA LEU A 17 -2.30 -5.56 -10.74
C LEU A 17 -1.93 -5.30 -9.28
N ASP A 18 -0.65 -5.06 -9.01
CA ASP A 18 -0.13 -4.50 -7.76
C ASP A 18 0.26 -3.03 -8.01
N ALA A 19 -0.59 -2.11 -7.61
CA ALA A 19 -0.42 -0.67 -7.81
C ALA A 19 0.44 -0.06 -6.70
N ALA A 20 1.39 0.81 -7.05
CA ALA A 20 2.45 1.31 -6.17
C ALA A 20 3.23 0.15 -5.54
N THR A 21 3.75 -0.73 -6.40
CA THR A 21 4.39 -1.99 -5.98
C THR A 21 5.64 -1.79 -5.13
N GLY A 22 6.23 -0.59 -5.14
CA GLY A 22 7.44 -0.30 -4.41
C GLY A 22 8.56 -1.27 -4.78
N ARG A 23 9.09 -1.95 -3.77
CA ARG A 23 10.17 -2.93 -3.95
C ARG A 23 9.65 -4.36 -4.14
N GLY A 24 8.32 -4.55 -4.28
CA GLY A 24 7.69 -5.83 -4.55
C GLY A 24 7.33 -6.66 -3.30
N GLU A 25 7.32 -6.04 -2.12
CA GLU A 25 6.99 -6.78 -0.89
C GLU A 25 5.58 -7.37 -0.95
N PHE A 26 4.61 -6.64 -1.50
CA PHE A 26 3.25 -7.16 -1.60
C PHE A 26 3.10 -8.23 -2.69
N ILE A 27 3.83 -8.12 -3.81
CA ILE A 27 3.91 -9.19 -4.84
C ILE A 27 4.38 -10.50 -4.21
N THR A 28 5.37 -10.46 -3.31
CA THR A 28 5.84 -11.67 -2.60
C THR A 28 4.70 -12.32 -1.81
N ILE A 29 3.87 -11.53 -1.14
CA ILE A 29 2.70 -12.02 -0.40
C ILE A 29 1.65 -12.59 -1.36
N LEU A 30 1.37 -11.92 -2.48
CA LEU A 30 0.45 -12.38 -3.51
C LEU A 30 0.89 -13.73 -4.08
N LYS A 31 2.16 -13.88 -4.49
CA LYS A 31 2.73 -15.15 -5.00
C LYS A 31 2.61 -16.29 -4.01
N GLN A 32 2.79 -16.02 -2.71
CA GLN A 32 2.76 -17.05 -1.68
C GLN A 32 1.34 -17.48 -1.28
N HIS A 33 0.36 -16.60 -1.40
CA HIS A 33 -0.94 -16.79 -0.75
C HIS A 33 -2.15 -16.71 -1.68
N LEU A 34 -2.03 -16.21 -2.92
CA LEU A 34 -3.14 -16.34 -3.86
C LEU A 34 -3.43 -17.81 -4.14
N LYS A 35 -4.72 -18.15 -4.16
CA LYS A 35 -5.15 -19.51 -4.49
C LYS A 35 -4.65 -19.93 -5.88
N SER A 36 -4.69 -19.00 -6.84
CA SER A 36 -4.14 -19.13 -8.18
C SER A 36 -3.95 -17.74 -8.80
N PHE A 37 -3.05 -17.63 -9.75
CA PHE A 37 -2.93 -16.44 -10.63
C PHE A 37 -2.29 -16.87 -11.96
N THR A 38 -2.51 -16.07 -12.99
CA THR A 38 -1.89 -16.27 -14.32
C THR A 38 -0.63 -15.41 -14.43
N GLN A 39 -0.74 -14.15 -14.05
CA GLN A 39 0.34 -13.18 -14.09
C GLN A 39 0.11 -12.07 -13.07
N ILE A 40 1.17 -11.56 -12.48
CA ILE A 40 1.15 -10.36 -11.63
C ILE A 40 1.87 -9.25 -12.36
N ILE A 41 1.24 -8.10 -12.48
CA ILE A 41 1.84 -6.87 -13.00
C ILE A 41 1.99 -5.88 -11.85
N GLY A 42 3.24 -5.50 -11.55
CA GLY A 42 3.56 -4.45 -10.60
C GLY A 42 3.78 -3.12 -11.31
N VAL A 43 3.22 -2.04 -10.78
CA VAL A 43 3.49 -0.69 -11.31
C VAL A 43 3.92 0.25 -10.20
N ASP A 44 4.94 1.08 -10.49
CA ASP A 44 5.41 2.12 -9.58
C ASP A 44 5.90 3.33 -10.36
N PHE A 45 5.83 4.51 -9.77
CA PHE A 45 6.34 5.74 -10.38
C PHE A 45 7.86 5.87 -10.28
N SER A 46 8.45 5.28 -9.23
CA SER A 46 9.87 5.37 -8.91
C SER A 46 10.71 4.40 -9.73
N GLU A 47 11.58 4.91 -10.60
CA GLU A 47 12.56 4.12 -11.35
C GLU A 47 13.39 3.20 -10.46
N ARG A 48 13.77 3.70 -9.26
CA ARG A 48 14.55 2.94 -8.29
C ARG A 48 13.77 1.75 -7.75
N SER A 49 12.48 1.93 -7.46
CA SER A 49 11.57 0.87 -7.00
C SER A 49 11.39 -0.18 -8.07
N VAL A 50 11.07 0.25 -9.29
CA VAL A 50 10.92 -0.62 -10.47
C VAL A 50 12.16 -1.47 -10.68
N SER A 51 13.35 -0.85 -10.80
CA SER A 51 14.60 -1.58 -11.01
C SER A 51 14.97 -2.54 -9.88
N TYR A 52 14.50 -2.30 -8.66
CA TYR A 52 14.67 -3.23 -7.56
C TYR A 52 13.71 -4.41 -7.67
N ALA A 53 12.42 -4.15 -7.93
CA ALA A 53 11.39 -5.18 -8.04
C ALA A 53 11.65 -6.12 -9.22
N GLU A 54 12.06 -5.59 -10.40
CA GLU A 54 12.47 -6.41 -11.56
C GLU A 54 13.55 -7.44 -11.22
N LYS A 55 14.54 -7.04 -10.41
CA LYS A 55 15.61 -7.95 -9.98
C LYS A 55 15.15 -9.00 -8.97
N LEU A 56 14.10 -8.68 -8.21
CA LEU A 56 13.54 -9.59 -7.21
C LEU A 56 12.68 -10.69 -7.87
N PHE A 57 12.07 -10.39 -9.00
CA PHE A 57 11.19 -11.32 -9.73
C PHE A 57 11.68 -11.56 -11.16
N PRO A 58 12.70 -12.40 -11.33
CA PRO A 58 13.25 -12.71 -12.66
C PRO A 58 12.37 -13.70 -13.45
N GLU A 59 11.33 -14.26 -12.84
CA GLU A 59 10.43 -15.21 -13.48
C GLU A 59 9.41 -14.50 -14.38
N ASN A 60 8.92 -15.22 -15.39
CA ASN A 60 7.98 -14.69 -16.40
C ASN A 60 6.54 -14.51 -15.88
N ASP A 61 6.26 -14.89 -14.64
CA ASP A 61 4.93 -14.76 -14.02
C ASP A 61 4.72 -13.40 -13.33
N VAL A 62 5.76 -12.55 -13.28
CA VAL A 62 5.72 -11.19 -12.77
C VAL A 62 6.36 -10.24 -13.79
N GLU A 63 5.67 -9.15 -14.09
CA GLU A 63 6.21 -8.05 -14.88
C GLU A 63 6.11 -6.75 -14.08
N ILE A 64 7.13 -5.90 -14.17
CA ILE A 64 7.16 -4.63 -13.43
C ILE A 64 7.29 -3.48 -14.42
N PHE A 65 6.46 -2.45 -14.26
CA PHE A 65 6.48 -1.29 -15.15
C PHE A 65 6.55 0.02 -14.37
N LYS A 66 7.24 0.99 -14.95
CA LYS A 66 7.18 2.36 -14.47
C LYS A 66 5.96 3.06 -15.05
N MET A 67 4.98 3.39 -14.21
CA MET A 67 3.76 4.09 -14.62
C MET A 67 3.30 5.08 -13.56
N ASN A 68 2.55 6.09 -14.00
CA ASN A 68 1.76 6.94 -13.11
C ASN A 68 0.40 6.28 -12.87
N LEU A 69 0.03 6.08 -11.60
CA LEU A 69 -1.25 5.46 -11.22
C LEU A 69 -2.48 6.28 -11.63
N GLU A 70 -2.32 7.57 -11.89
CA GLU A 70 -3.42 8.41 -12.38
C GLU A 70 -3.70 8.23 -13.89
N ASN A 71 -2.84 7.49 -14.60
CA ASN A 71 -2.98 7.23 -16.04
C ASN A 71 -2.27 5.92 -16.39
N LEU A 72 -2.93 4.80 -16.09
CA LEU A 72 -2.43 3.46 -16.38
C LEU A 72 -2.58 3.14 -17.87
N GLN A 73 -1.52 2.61 -18.46
CA GLN A 73 -1.49 2.26 -19.89
C GLN A 73 -2.05 0.83 -20.13
N PHE A 74 -3.17 0.52 -19.48
CA PHE A 74 -3.92 -0.72 -19.67
C PHE A 74 -5.32 -0.42 -20.19
N GLU A 75 -5.89 -1.36 -20.91
CA GLU A 75 -7.28 -1.30 -21.37
C GLU A 75 -8.27 -1.29 -20.19
N ASN A 76 -9.50 -0.83 -20.45
CA ASN A 76 -10.57 -0.96 -19.47
C ASN A 76 -10.81 -2.44 -19.17
N GLU A 77 -11.13 -2.76 -17.92
CA GLU A 77 -11.57 -4.11 -17.55
C GLU A 77 -10.55 -5.19 -17.90
N TYR A 78 -9.28 -4.92 -17.63
CA TYR A 78 -8.16 -5.79 -17.97
C TYR A 78 -7.81 -6.78 -16.85
N PHE A 79 -7.87 -6.37 -15.57
CA PHE A 79 -7.43 -7.15 -14.42
C PHE A 79 -8.59 -7.83 -13.69
N ASP A 80 -8.34 -9.04 -13.21
CA ASP A 80 -9.26 -9.79 -12.36
C ASP A 80 -9.14 -9.39 -10.88
N LEU A 81 -7.92 -9.01 -10.46
CA LEU A 81 -7.60 -8.52 -9.11
C LEU A 81 -6.74 -7.27 -9.23
N VAL A 82 -7.11 -6.21 -8.51
CA VAL A 82 -6.31 -4.98 -8.37
C VAL A 82 -6.01 -4.78 -6.90
N CYS A 83 -4.73 -4.60 -6.58
CA CYS A 83 -4.22 -4.40 -5.22
C CYS A 83 -3.52 -3.04 -5.11
N ILE A 84 -3.62 -2.41 -3.94
CA ILE A 84 -2.76 -1.30 -3.51
C ILE A 84 -2.47 -1.46 -2.01
N SER A 85 -1.19 -1.42 -1.63
CA SER A 85 -0.77 -1.74 -0.27
C SER A 85 0.09 -0.64 0.34
N ASN A 86 -0.36 -0.07 1.47
CA ASN A 86 0.33 0.98 2.24
C ASN A 86 0.84 2.13 1.36
N SER A 87 0.00 2.64 0.49
CA SER A 87 0.39 3.64 -0.50
C SER A 87 -0.61 4.78 -0.65
N LEU A 88 -1.82 4.69 -0.05
CA LEU A 88 -2.82 5.76 -0.17
C LEU A 88 -2.32 7.09 0.38
N HIS A 89 -1.53 7.09 1.45
CA HIS A 89 -0.97 8.29 2.07
C HIS A 89 0.17 8.94 1.26
N HIS A 90 0.67 8.25 0.21
CA HIS A 90 1.61 8.81 -0.76
C HIS A 90 0.91 9.42 -1.98
N LEU A 91 -0.40 9.27 -2.11
CA LEU A 91 -1.15 9.78 -3.26
C LEU A 91 -1.62 11.21 -3.00
N GLU A 92 -1.26 12.12 -3.89
CA GLU A 92 -1.73 13.50 -3.83
C GLU A 92 -3.23 13.60 -4.19
N ARG A 93 -3.67 12.78 -5.14
CA ARG A 93 -5.04 12.71 -5.64
C ARG A 93 -5.57 11.26 -5.60
N PRO A 94 -5.83 10.72 -4.40
CA PRO A 94 -6.22 9.32 -4.24
C PRO A 94 -7.51 8.97 -4.98
N GLU A 95 -8.45 9.92 -5.12
CA GLU A 95 -9.71 9.71 -5.83
C GLU A 95 -9.47 9.42 -7.32
N MET A 96 -8.54 10.13 -7.96
CA MET A 96 -8.17 9.91 -9.37
C MET A 96 -7.52 8.54 -9.55
N VAL A 97 -6.61 8.17 -8.65
CA VAL A 97 -5.98 6.86 -8.69
C VAL A 97 -7.01 5.75 -8.53
N ILE A 98 -7.93 5.87 -7.55
CA ILE A 98 -8.98 4.87 -7.36
C ILE A 98 -9.89 4.75 -8.58
N GLN A 99 -10.26 5.87 -9.22
CA GLN A 99 -11.04 5.83 -10.46
C GLN A 99 -10.30 5.05 -11.56
N GLU A 100 -9.00 5.26 -11.67
CA GLU A 100 -8.16 4.60 -12.67
C GLU A 100 -7.99 3.10 -12.35
N LEU A 101 -7.78 2.74 -11.09
CA LEU A 101 -7.76 1.34 -10.64
C LEU A 101 -9.10 0.64 -10.92
N MET A 102 -10.23 1.32 -10.66
CA MET A 102 -11.56 0.80 -10.97
C MET A 102 -11.81 0.71 -12.49
N ARG A 103 -11.24 1.60 -13.30
CA ARG A 103 -11.34 1.52 -14.76
C ARG A 103 -10.71 0.23 -15.30
N VAL A 104 -9.49 -0.08 -14.84
CA VAL A 104 -8.76 -1.25 -15.33
C VAL A 104 -9.22 -2.58 -14.68
N LEU A 105 -9.96 -2.53 -13.59
CA LEU A 105 -10.56 -3.70 -12.93
C LEU A 105 -11.79 -4.18 -13.72
N LYS A 106 -11.90 -5.49 -13.97
CA LYS A 106 -13.06 -6.12 -14.60
C LYS A 106 -14.31 -6.00 -13.73
N PRO A 107 -15.53 -5.99 -14.33
CA PRO A 107 -16.76 -6.28 -13.58
C PRO A 107 -16.63 -7.60 -12.81
N ASP A 108 -17.13 -7.69 -11.59
CA ASP A 108 -16.90 -8.76 -10.62
C ASP A 108 -15.43 -9.00 -10.24
N GLY A 109 -14.49 -8.24 -10.79
CA GLY A 109 -13.10 -8.23 -10.34
C GLY A 109 -12.98 -7.72 -8.92
N ARG A 110 -11.94 -8.14 -8.21
CA ARG A 110 -11.72 -7.79 -6.80
C ARG A 110 -10.78 -6.61 -6.66
N LEU A 111 -11.18 -5.61 -5.88
CA LEU A 111 -10.28 -4.59 -5.34
C LEU A 111 -9.82 -5.02 -3.95
N LEU A 112 -8.51 -4.91 -3.68
CA LEU A 112 -7.90 -5.16 -2.38
C LEU A 112 -6.99 -4.00 -2.00
N ILE A 113 -7.35 -3.29 -0.94
CA ILE A 113 -6.56 -2.19 -0.39
C ILE A 113 -6.11 -2.59 1.01
N THR A 114 -4.84 -2.37 1.31
CA THR A 114 -4.35 -2.44 2.70
C THR A 114 -3.70 -1.12 3.06
N GLU A 115 -4.03 -0.59 4.22
CA GLU A 115 -3.46 0.69 4.68
C GLU A 115 -3.26 0.70 6.19
N MET A 116 -2.16 1.31 6.64
CA MET A 116 -1.93 1.50 8.07
C MET A 116 -2.75 2.66 8.61
N TYR A 117 -3.09 2.60 9.89
CA TYR A 117 -3.73 3.71 10.58
C TYR A 117 -2.96 4.10 11.83
N SER A 118 -3.14 5.36 12.26
CA SER A 118 -2.32 5.98 13.32
C SER A 118 -2.94 5.94 14.71
N ASP A 119 -4.24 5.74 14.80
CA ASP A 119 -5.02 5.79 16.04
C ASP A 119 -5.43 4.40 16.55
N GLY A 120 -6.36 4.36 17.50
CA GLY A 120 -6.86 3.11 18.08
C GLY A 120 -5.84 2.40 18.98
N GLU A 121 -6.05 1.12 19.18
CA GLU A 121 -5.19 0.32 20.06
C GLU A 121 -3.90 -0.08 19.33
N GLN A 122 -2.83 0.66 19.59
CA GLN A 122 -1.47 0.40 19.10
C GLN A 122 -0.54 0.14 20.28
N THR A 123 0.27 -0.89 20.18
CA THR A 123 1.34 -1.11 21.18
C THR A 123 2.39 0.00 21.11
N PRO A 124 3.17 0.25 22.16
CA PRO A 124 4.25 1.24 22.11
C PRO A 124 5.24 1.03 20.96
N ALA A 125 5.53 -0.22 20.61
CA ALA A 125 6.39 -0.57 19.48
C ALA A 125 5.73 -0.26 18.12
N GLN A 126 4.41 -0.44 17.99
CA GLN A 126 3.64 -0.03 16.80
C GLN A 126 3.57 1.50 16.68
N GLN A 127 3.39 2.20 17.81
CA GLN A 127 3.46 3.66 17.83
C GLN A 127 4.84 4.18 17.38
N THR A 128 5.93 3.45 17.67
CA THR A 128 7.26 3.82 17.14
C THR A 128 7.27 3.79 15.61
N HIS A 129 6.64 2.80 14.98
CA HIS A 129 6.55 2.74 13.53
C HIS A 129 5.72 3.91 12.96
N ILE A 130 4.58 4.22 13.56
CA ILE A 130 3.72 5.34 13.16
C ILE A 130 4.47 6.67 13.26
N LEU A 131 5.09 6.94 14.39
CA LEU A 131 5.86 8.18 14.61
C LEU A 131 7.03 8.32 13.64
N MET A 132 7.72 7.22 13.36
CA MET A 132 8.77 7.19 12.35
C MET A 132 8.22 7.52 10.96
N HIS A 133 7.05 6.98 10.63
CA HIS A 133 6.38 7.24 9.36
C HIS A 133 5.98 8.72 9.23
N HIS A 134 5.41 9.31 10.28
CA HIS A 134 5.05 10.74 10.32
C HIS A 134 6.27 11.63 10.14
N TRP A 135 7.38 11.31 10.84
CA TRP A 135 8.64 12.03 10.67
C TRP A 135 9.19 11.94 9.24
N ILE A 136 9.15 10.75 8.61
CA ILE A 136 9.56 10.60 7.21
C ILE A 136 8.65 11.41 6.28
N ALA A 137 7.34 11.46 6.55
CA ALA A 137 6.41 12.27 5.78
C ALA A 137 6.75 13.77 5.84
N GLU A 138 7.10 14.29 7.02
CA GLU A 138 7.56 15.67 7.18
C GLU A 138 8.86 15.93 6.40
N VAL A 139 9.81 15.00 6.44
CA VAL A 139 11.07 15.07 5.68
C VAL A 139 10.80 15.10 4.18
N ASP A 140 9.94 14.23 3.69
CA ASP A 140 9.59 14.13 2.27
C ASP A 140 8.90 15.41 1.80
N MET A 141 7.93 15.93 2.55
CA MET A 141 7.25 17.19 2.27
C MET A 141 8.23 18.37 2.21
N GLN A 142 9.20 18.44 3.12
CA GLN A 142 10.25 19.49 3.09
C GLN A 142 11.13 19.38 1.83
N THR A 143 11.31 18.19 1.29
CA THR A 143 12.10 17.94 0.07
C THR A 143 11.27 17.96 -1.21
N GLY A 144 9.99 18.35 -1.14
CA GLY A 144 9.09 18.49 -2.28
C GLY A 144 8.49 17.17 -2.77
N ILE A 145 8.53 16.11 -1.94
CA ILE A 145 7.88 14.83 -2.21
C ILE A 145 6.57 14.81 -1.42
N PHE A 146 5.44 14.62 -2.11
CA PHE A 146 4.16 14.50 -1.45
C PHE A 146 4.11 13.23 -0.60
N HIS A 147 3.87 13.40 0.70
CA HIS A 147 3.73 12.31 1.65
C HIS A 147 2.90 12.80 2.86
N LYS A 148 1.69 12.33 2.97
CA LYS A 148 0.80 12.62 4.10
C LYS A 148 1.17 11.79 5.33
N SER A 149 0.80 12.27 6.50
CA SER A 149 0.68 11.43 7.70
C SER A 149 -0.31 10.29 7.44
N THR A 150 -0.13 9.17 8.15
CA THR A 150 -1.06 8.04 8.06
C THR A 150 -2.46 8.44 8.49
N PHE A 151 -3.44 7.81 7.88
CA PHE A 151 -4.86 8.02 8.16
C PHE A 151 -5.24 7.62 9.59
N SER A 152 -6.31 8.17 10.11
CA SER A 152 -7.07 7.58 11.20
C SER A 152 -7.90 6.39 10.68
N LYS A 153 -8.28 5.48 11.57
CA LYS A 153 -9.18 4.38 11.20
C LYS A 153 -10.52 4.89 10.69
N ALA A 154 -11.06 5.96 11.30
CA ALA A 154 -12.32 6.56 10.88
C ALA A 154 -12.26 7.15 9.46
N GLU A 155 -11.12 7.74 9.06
CA GLU A 155 -10.91 8.21 7.69
C GLU A 155 -10.87 7.04 6.70
N LEU A 156 -10.17 5.94 7.02
CA LEU A 156 -10.15 4.74 6.19
C LEU A 156 -11.52 4.07 6.07
N ASP A 157 -12.29 4.00 7.16
CA ASP A 157 -13.66 3.50 7.14
C ASP A 157 -14.57 4.36 6.25
N SER A 158 -14.43 5.68 6.34
CA SER A 158 -15.20 6.62 5.51
C SER A 158 -14.81 6.51 4.04
N PHE A 159 -13.50 6.42 3.76
CA PHE A 159 -12.97 6.18 2.43
C PHE A 159 -13.50 4.87 1.85
N ALA A 160 -13.43 3.76 2.59
CA ALA A 160 -13.92 2.46 2.13
C ALA A 160 -15.41 2.49 1.79
N LYS A 161 -16.23 3.16 2.61
CA LYS A 161 -17.68 3.33 2.37
C LYS A 161 -18.00 4.23 1.18
N SER A 162 -17.09 5.11 0.77
CA SER A 162 -17.25 5.92 -0.43
C SER A 162 -16.98 5.14 -1.73
N LEU A 163 -16.28 4.00 -1.63
CA LEU A 163 -16.05 3.12 -2.77
C LEU A 163 -17.35 2.42 -3.16
N THR A 164 -17.74 2.51 -4.43
CA THR A 164 -18.89 1.76 -4.95
C THR A 164 -18.45 0.33 -5.24
N LEU A 165 -18.49 -0.54 -4.22
CA LEU A 165 -18.10 -1.94 -4.31
C LEU A 165 -19.23 -2.85 -3.81
N ASP A 166 -19.48 -3.93 -4.54
CA ASP A 166 -20.31 -5.03 -4.06
C ASP A 166 -19.52 -5.87 -3.05
N LYS A 167 -20.22 -6.43 -2.06
CA LYS A 167 -19.63 -7.28 -1.01
C LYS A 167 -18.43 -6.61 -0.32
N LEU A 168 -18.56 -5.31 -0.05
CA LEU A 168 -17.53 -4.56 0.68
C LEU A 168 -17.27 -5.19 2.05
N GLU A 169 -16.03 -5.51 2.32
CA GLU A 169 -15.53 -5.95 3.63
C GLU A 169 -14.45 -4.97 4.10
N ILE A 170 -14.53 -4.56 5.36
CA ILE A 170 -13.53 -3.72 6.04
C ILE A 170 -13.08 -4.49 7.26
N LEU A 171 -11.81 -4.91 7.29
CA LEU A 171 -11.29 -5.83 8.29
C LEU A 171 -10.04 -5.26 8.94
N ASP A 172 -9.97 -5.37 10.26
CA ASP A 172 -8.75 -5.02 10.99
C ASP A 172 -7.70 -6.12 10.84
N PHE A 173 -6.47 -5.67 10.62
CA PHE A 173 -5.32 -6.55 10.54
C PHE A 173 -4.26 -6.15 11.56
N TYR A 174 -4.08 -7.01 12.55
CA TYR A 174 -3.06 -6.88 13.57
C TYR A 174 -1.94 -7.90 13.36
N VAL A 175 -0.70 -7.42 13.35
CA VAL A 175 0.49 -8.28 13.31
C VAL A 175 1.04 -8.42 14.73
N PRO A 176 0.93 -9.59 15.38
CA PRO A 176 1.60 -9.83 16.64
C PRO A 176 3.11 -9.76 16.46
N VAL A 177 3.79 -9.13 17.39
CA VAL A 177 5.27 -9.03 17.38
C VAL A 177 5.80 -9.71 18.64
N ASP A 178 6.50 -10.82 18.44
CA ASP A 178 7.08 -11.62 19.54
C ASP A 178 8.31 -10.94 20.16
N ASN A 179 9.09 -10.23 19.33
CA ASN A 179 10.27 -9.50 19.79
C ASN A 179 10.49 -8.21 18.97
N PRO A 180 9.97 -7.07 19.41
CA PRO A 180 10.05 -5.81 18.66
C PRO A 180 11.49 -5.34 18.37
N VAL A 181 12.44 -5.61 19.26
CA VAL A 181 13.83 -5.14 19.11
C VAL A 181 14.56 -5.81 17.97
N ARG A 182 14.28 -7.08 17.69
CA ARG A 182 14.98 -7.84 16.62
C ARG A 182 14.66 -7.35 15.22
N ASN A 183 13.49 -6.73 15.01
CA ASN A 183 12.96 -6.36 13.69
C ASN A 183 13.25 -4.91 13.32
N CYS A 184 14.07 -4.19 14.09
CA CYS A 184 14.26 -2.74 13.92
C CYS A 184 15.48 -2.32 13.10
N GLU A 185 16.35 -3.25 12.67
CA GLU A 185 17.60 -2.89 11.99
C GLU A 185 17.40 -2.06 10.72
N SER A 186 16.43 -2.44 9.88
CA SER A 186 16.12 -1.69 8.67
C SER A 186 15.58 -0.29 8.98
N LEU A 187 14.75 -0.16 10.00
CA LEU A 187 14.19 1.11 10.45
C LEU A 187 15.28 2.02 11.02
N ILE A 188 16.18 1.48 11.83
CA ILE A 188 17.35 2.20 12.39
C ILE A 188 18.23 2.70 11.25
N ARG A 189 18.53 1.85 10.26
CA ARG A 189 19.34 2.23 9.11
C ARG A 189 18.67 3.36 8.32
N ASN A 190 17.40 3.22 7.99
CA ASN A 190 16.63 4.24 7.28
C ASN A 190 16.63 5.57 8.05
N CYS A 191 16.43 5.53 9.36
CA CYS A 191 16.48 6.72 10.20
C CYS A 191 17.85 7.41 10.15
N LYS A 192 18.95 6.66 10.30
CA LYS A 192 20.32 7.19 10.22
C LYS A 192 20.63 7.78 8.85
N ASP A 193 20.25 7.10 7.77
CA ASP A 193 20.47 7.55 6.39
C ASP A 193 19.68 8.84 6.11
N THR A 194 18.47 8.95 6.65
CA THR A 194 17.63 10.14 6.52
C THR A 194 18.23 11.32 7.31
N ILE A 195 18.67 11.12 8.55
CA ILE A 195 19.36 12.16 9.36
C ILE A 195 20.58 12.67 8.58
N LYS A 196 21.42 11.76 8.08
CA LYS A 196 22.62 12.12 7.31
C LYS A 196 22.29 12.93 6.05
N ARG A 197 21.19 12.59 5.35
CA ARG A 197 20.70 13.36 4.18
C ARG A 197 20.27 14.77 4.60
N LEU A 198 19.58 14.90 5.73
CA LEU A 198 19.11 16.18 6.27
C LEU A 198 20.24 17.13 6.66
N GLU A 199 21.42 16.64 7.07
CA GLU A 199 22.58 17.47 7.42
C GLU A 199 23.03 18.39 6.27
N SER A 200 22.71 18.04 5.02
CA SER A 200 23.01 18.85 3.83
C SER A 200 21.89 19.81 3.42
N ILE A 201 20.76 19.82 4.13
CA ILE A 201 19.56 20.61 3.79
C ILE A 201 19.40 21.73 4.84
N PRO A 202 19.54 23.02 4.45
CA PRO A 202 19.34 24.13 5.37
C PRO A 202 17.93 24.13 6.00
N GLY A 203 17.83 24.46 7.28
CA GLY A 203 16.57 24.52 8.02
C GLY A 203 16.02 23.16 8.46
N SER A 204 16.87 22.11 8.46
CA SER A 204 16.48 20.75 8.85
C SER A 204 16.82 20.41 10.30
N GLU A 205 17.25 21.36 11.13
CA GLU A 205 17.76 21.13 12.48
C GLU A 205 16.70 20.45 13.37
N GLU A 206 15.43 20.86 13.27
CA GLU A 206 14.33 20.29 14.06
C GLU A 206 14.02 18.86 13.62
N LEU A 207 14.02 18.59 12.30
CA LEU A 207 13.84 17.23 11.77
C LEU A 207 14.99 16.31 12.16
N ILE A 208 16.23 16.79 12.17
CA ILE A 208 17.40 16.03 12.64
C ILE A 208 17.23 15.68 14.13
N ALA A 209 16.85 16.66 14.96
CA ALA A 209 16.61 16.43 16.38
C ALA A 209 15.46 15.42 16.62
N THR A 210 14.41 15.48 15.83
CA THR A 210 13.31 14.51 15.88
C THR A 210 13.79 13.12 15.47
N GLY A 211 14.58 12.99 14.39
CA GLY A 211 15.18 11.72 13.97
C GLY A 211 16.07 11.10 15.06
N GLN A 212 16.85 11.91 15.77
CA GLN A 212 17.67 11.44 16.92
C GLN A 212 16.78 10.90 18.06
N LYS A 213 15.66 11.57 18.37
CA LYS A 213 14.67 11.07 19.33
C LYS A 213 14.05 9.75 18.88
N MET A 214 13.80 9.58 17.56
CA MET A 214 13.30 8.32 17.01
C MET A 214 14.31 7.20 17.19
N LEU A 215 15.61 7.42 16.96
CA LEU A 215 16.66 6.43 17.22
C LEU A 215 16.67 5.96 18.68
N SER A 216 16.59 6.91 19.63
CA SER A 216 16.50 6.58 21.07
C SER A 216 15.26 5.76 21.37
N ARG A 217 14.10 6.19 20.86
CA ARG A 217 12.83 5.46 21.05
C ARG A 217 12.88 4.05 20.49
N ILE A 218 13.45 3.85 19.30
CA ILE A 218 13.61 2.51 18.71
C ILE A 218 14.49 1.63 19.60
N SER A 219 15.55 2.19 20.17
CA SER A 219 16.46 1.46 21.05
C SER A 219 15.80 1.05 22.39
N GLU A 220 14.93 1.90 22.95
CA GLU A 220 14.31 1.70 24.25
C GLU A 220 13.05 0.86 24.19
N ILE A 221 12.20 1.09 23.17
CA ILE A 221 10.87 0.52 23.07
C ILE A 221 10.80 -0.56 21.99
N GLY A 222 11.65 -0.47 20.97
CA GLY A 222 11.59 -1.30 19.78
C GLY A 222 10.61 -0.75 18.75
N CYS A 223 10.35 -1.56 17.72
CA CYS A 223 9.41 -1.24 16.65
C CYS A 223 8.59 -2.48 16.26
N ALA A 224 7.37 -2.25 15.81
CA ALA A 224 6.48 -3.26 15.26
C ALA A 224 5.65 -2.66 14.13
N SER A 225 5.20 -3.48 13.18
CA SER A 225 4.30 -2.99 12.14
C SER A 225 3.03 -2.45 12.77
N ALA A 226 2.63 -1.25 12.38
CA ALA A 226 1.36 -0.64 12.79
C ALA A 226 0.18 -1.51 12.38
N SER A 227 -0.92 -1.40 13.10
CA SER A 227 -2.18 -2.02 12.71
C SER A 227 -2.64 -1.47 11.36
N ARG A 228 -3.34 -2.30 10.60
CA ARG A 228 -3.80 -1.99 9.24
C ARG A 228 -5.28 -2.30 9.09
N VAL A 229 -5.89 -1.62 8.15
CA VAL A 229 -7.20 -2.00 7.61
C VAL A 229 -6.99 -2.73 6.29
N VAL A 230 -7.77 -3.78 6.08
CA VAL A 230 -7.95 -4.43 4.78
C VAL A 230 -9.34 -4.04 4.27
N ILE A 231 -9.39 -3.40 3.12
CA ILE A 231 -10.62 -3.03 2.43
C ILE A 231 -10.68 -3.88 1.17
N THR A 232 -11.74 -4.63 0.98
CA THR A 232 -11.90 -5.44 -0.23
C THR A 232 -13.38 -5.51 -0.63
N GLY A 233 -13.61 -5.67 -1.93
CA GLY A 233 -14.94 -5.83 -2.50
C GLY A 233 -14.84 -6.14 -3.98
N LEU A 234 -15.98 -6.27 -4.63
CA LEU A 234 -16.08 -6.56 -6.06
C LEU A 234 -16.53 -5.31 -6.82
N LYS A 235 -15.96 -5.07 -7.99
CA LYS A 235 -16.48 -4.04 -8.90
C LYS A 235 -17.88 -4.43 -9.37
N PRO A 236 -18.90 -3.57 -9.20
CA PRO A 236 -20.25 -3.85 -9.69
C PRO A 236 -20.29 -4.09 -11.19
N ARG A 237 -21.23 -4.90 -11.63
CA ARG A 237 -21.58 -4.97 -13.06
C ARG A 237 -22.41 -3.77 -13.46
N ASP A 238 -22.09 -3.16 -14.59
CA ASP A 238 -22.97 -2.15 -15.18
C ASP A 238 -24.26 -2.83 -15.67
N HIS A 239 -25.35 -2.65 -14.95
CA HIS A 239 -26.68 -3.18 -15.34
C HIS A 239 -27.28 -2.51 -16.58
N ASN A 240 -26.59 -1.57 -17.25
CA ASN A 240 -27.13 -0.74 -18.32
C ASN A 240 -26.87 -1.27 -19.75
N THR A 241 -26.12 -2.36 -19.93
CA THR A 241 -25.81 -2.87 -21.29
C THR A 241 -26.82 -3.91 -21.81
N SER A 242 -27.89 -4.22 -21.05
CA SER A 242 -28.87 -5.26 -21.43
C SER A 242 -30.12 -4.76 -22.16
N LYS A 243 -30.25 -3.45 -22.48
CA LYS A 243 -31.46 -2.88 -23.10
C LYS A 243 -31.37 -2.59 -24.59
N GLU A 244 -30.26 -2.81 -25.27
CA GLU A 244 -30.13 -2.50 -26.72
C GLU A 244 -30.08 -3.69 -27.67
N LYS A 245 -30.45 -4.89 -27.25
CA LYS A 245 -30.50 -6.05 -28.17
C LYS A 245 -31.88 -6.69 -28.28
N LEU A 246 -32.94 -5.88 -28.27
CA LEU A 246 -34.28 -6.39 -28.58
C LEU A 246 -35.11 -5.34 -29.32
N THR A 247 -34.65 -4.95 -30.51
CA THR A 247 -35.51 -4.39 -31.57
C THR A 247 -34.82 -4.56 -32.91
N CYS A 248 -35.11 -5.68 -33.58
CA CYS A 248 -35.29 -5.80 -35.02
C CYS A 248 -35.98 -7.13 -35.31
#